data_ec0b0a02aceb507c26920df8b006e435
#
_entry.id   ec0b0a02aceb507c26920df8b006e435
#
_cell.length_a   1.000
_cell.length_b   1.000
_cell.length_c   1.000
_cell.angle_alpha   90.00
_cell.angle_beta   90.00
_cell.angle_gamma   90.00
#
_symmetry.space_group_name_H-M   'P 1'
#
loop_
_entity.id
_entity.type
_entity.pdbx_description
1 polymer ?
#
loop_
_entity_poly.entity_id
_entity_poly.type
_entity_poly.pdbx_seq_one_letter_code
_entity_poly.pdbx_strand_id
1 'polypeptide(L)'
;MKSIGLASVAAASLAVAFSGSAKAEDLTLCWASWDPANALVELSKDFEAESGHSMSFEFVPWPNFADRMLNELNSGGKLCDLMIGDSQWIGGSAENGHYVKLNDFFDAEGIKMDDFIDATVTGYSEWPKNTPNYWALPAFGDVVGWTYRKDWFERPELQAEFKEKYGRDLGVPATFAELKDIAEFFQEREIDGN
;
A
#
# COMPACT_ATOMS: atom_id res chain seq x y z
N MET A 1 48.02 58.46 -42.38
CA MET A 1 47.85 57.15 -41.75
C MET A 1 46.61 57.25 -40.83
N LYS A 2 45.49 56.67 -41.23
CA LYS A 2 44.26 56.70 -40.50
C LYS A 2 44.06 55.37 -39.74
N SER A 3 44.02 55.40 -38.46
CA SER A 3 43.73 54.29 -37.59
C SER A 3 42.23 54.02 -37.49
N ILE A 4 41.80 52.82 -37.91
CA ILE A 4 40.40 52.37 -37.81
C ILE A 4 40.26 51.67 -36.48
N GLY A 5 39.40 52.25 -35.58
CA GLY A 5 39.04 51.63 -34.33
C GLY A 5 37.97 50.56 -34.54
N LEU A 6 38.27 49.35 -34.07
CA LEU A 6 37.27 48.25 -33.95
C LEU A 6 36.38 48.49 -32.75
N ALA A 7 35.10 48.67 -32.97
CA ALA A 7 34.08 48.66 -31.95
C ALA A 7 33.60 47.22 -31.72
N SER A 8 33.86 46.67 -30.53
CA SER A 8 33.38 45.36 -30.08
C SER A 8 31.92 45.50 -29.60
N VAL A 9 31.02 44.90 -30.32
CA VAL A 9 29.60 44.76 -29.91
C VAL A 9 29.50 43.52 -28.96
N ALA A 10 29.31 43.75 -27.70
CA ALA A 10 28.99 42.71 -26.77
C ALA A 10 27.51 42.34 -26.87
N ALA A 11 27.21 41.18 -27.43
CA ALA A 11 25.87 40.62 -27.43
C ALA A 11 25.55 40.03 -26.07
N ALA A 12 24.73 40.73 -25.30
CA ALA A 12 24.17 40.18 -24.04
C ALA A 12 23.04 39.22 -24.37
N SER A 13 23.30 37.94 -24.26
CA SER A 13 22.27 36.88 -24.36
C SER A 13 21.41 36.90 -23.11
N LEU A 14 20.17 37.41 -23.18
CA LEU A 14 19.16 37.23 -22.15
C LEU A 14 18.71 35.76 -22.19
N ALA A 15 19.22 34.96 -21.29
CA ALA A 15 18.64 33.66 -20.97
C ALA A 15 17.31 33.89 -20.21
N VAL A 16 16.19 33.85 -20.94
CA VAL A 16 14.86 33.79 -20.33
C VAL A 16 14.70 32.40 -19.75
N ALA A 17 14.94 32.26 -18.46
CA ALA A 17 14.55 31.07 -17.73
C ALA A 17 13.02 31.01 -17.73
N PHE A 18 12.44 30.15 -18.56
CA PHE A 18 11.05 29.73 -18.40
C PHE A 18 10.97 28.88 -17.12
N SER A 19 10.83 29.53 -16.00
CA SER A 19 10.31 28.89 -14.78
C SER A 19 8.83 28.63 -15.05
N GLY A 20 8.53 27.53 -15.69
CA GLY A 20 7.17 27.00 -15.72
C GLY A 20 6.79 26.71 -14.27
N SER A 21 6.01 27.56 -13.65
CA SER A 21 5.37 27.21 -12.38
C SER A 21 4.55 25.96 -12.66
N ALA A 22 4.95 24.82 -12.08
CA ALA A 22 4.10 23.65 -12.04
C ALA A 22 2.75 24.12 -11.45
N LYS A 23 1.67 23.92 -12.18
CA LYS A 23 0.35 24.29 -11.72
C LYS A 23 0.00 23.37 -10.55
N ALA A 24 -0.42 23.94 -9.45
CA ALA A 24 -1.01 23.15 -8.37
C ALA A 24 -2.19 22.33 -8.91
N GLU A 25 -2.26 21.06 -8.56
CA GLU A 25 -3.31 20.16 -8.99
C GLU A 25 -4.03 19.61 -7.77
N ASP A 26 -5.33 19.33 -7.93
CA ASP A 26 -6.15 18.67 -6.93
C ASP A 26 -6.10 17.16 -7.25
N LEU A 27 -5.48 16.37 -6.36
CA LEU A 27 -5.31 14.92 -6.53
C LEU A 27 -6.29 14.17 -5.64
N THR A 28 -6.94 13.14 -6.17
CA THR A 28 -7.83 12.27 -5.41
C THR A 28 -7.20 10.91 -5.20
N LEU A 29 -7.05 10.51 -3.93
CA LEU A 29 -6.60 9.19 -3.53
C LEU A 29 -7.79 8.33 -3.07
N CYS A 30 -7.95 7.17 -3.68
CA CYS A 30 -8.98 6.20 -3.32
C CYS A 30 -8.42 5.06 -2.47
N TRP A 31 -9.09 4.73 -1.38
CA TRP A 31 -8.76 3.59 -0.53
C TRP A 31 -9.97 3.08 0.25
N ALA A 32 -9.75 1.99 1.02
CA ALA A 32 -10.74 1.52 1.98
C ALA A 32 -10.82 2.44 3.21
N SER A 33 -12.02 2.50 3.80
CA SER A 33 -12.28 3.28 5.02
C SER A 33 -11.84 2.49 6.26
N TRP A 34 -10.73 2.88 6.88
CA TRP A 34 -10.16 2.28 8.09
C TRP A 34 -9.08 3.18 8.71
N ASP A 35 -8.56 2.83 9.90
CA ASP A 35 -7.64 3.68 10.64
C ASP A 35 -6.36 4.09 9.87
N PRO A 36 -5.67 3.20 9.12
CA PRO A 36 -4.52 3.62 8.31
C PRO A 36 -4.87 4.67 7.26
N ALA A 37 -6.06 4.64 6.67
CA ALA A 37 -6.50 5.66 5.73
C ALA A 37 -6.65 7.03 6.41
N ASN A 38 -7.16 7.07 7.63
CA ASN A 38 -7.25 8.30 8.41
C ASN A 38 -5.85 8.85 8.74
N ALA A 39 -4.88 7.98 9.06
CA ALA A 39 -3.49 8.40 9.28
C ALA A 39 -2.87 8.98 8.01
N LEU A 40 -3.18 8.43 6.83
CA LEU A 40 -2.69 8.94 5.55
C LEU A 40 -3.20 10.37 5.26
N VAL A 41 -4.43 10.69 5.65
CA VAL A 41 -4.97 12.08 5.55
C VAL A 41 -4.11 13.07 6.35
N GLU A 42 -3.65 12.69 7.54
CA GLU A 42 -2.77 13.55 8.31
C GLU A 42 -1.38 13.70 7.68
N LEU A 43 -0.82 12.60 7.16
CA LEU A 43 0.49 12.60 6.50
C LEU A 43 0.48 13.37 5.17
N SER A 44 -0.65 13.38 4.45
CA SER A 44 -0.74 14.11 3.18
C SER A 44 -0.60 15.62 3.33
N LYS A 45 -0.80 16.18 4.51
CA LYS A 45 -0.59 17.61 4.78
C LYS A 45 0.86 18.04 4.58
N ASP A 46 1.81 17.15 4.86
CA ASP A 46 3.23 17.41 4.62
C ASP A 46 3.50 17.44 3.09
N PHE A 47 2.92 16.51 2.35
CA PHE A 47 3.00 16.50 0.89
C PHE A 47 2.37 17.77 0.27
N GLU A 48 1.20 18.20 0.73
CA GLU A 48 0.54 19.43 0.27
C GLU A 48 1.41 20.66 0.53
N ALA A 49 2.03 20.71 1.72
CA ALA A 49 2.90 21.83 2.10
C ALA A 49 4.19 21.89 1.25
N GLU A 50 4.74 20.75 0.88
CA GLU A 50 5.99 20.65 0.11
C GLU A 50 5.76 20.81 -1.39
N SER A 51 4.71 20.19 -1.94
CA SER A 51 4.44 20.14 -3.37
C SER A 51 3.58 21.30 -3.89
N GLY A 52 2.74 21.87 -3.03
CA GLY A 52 1.71 22.84 -3.40
C GLY A 52 0.48 22.23 -4.08
N HIS A 53 0.42 20.90 -4.24
CA HIS A 53 -0.78 20.18 -4.65
C HIS A 53 -1.76 20.07 -3.49
N SER A 54 -3.05 19.81 -3.76
CA SER A 54 -4.03 19.46 -2.74
C SER A 54 -4.42 17.99 -2.84
N MET A 55 -4.78 17.38 -1.71
CA MET A 55 -5.19 15.99 -1.63
C MET A 55 -6.64 15.86 -1.21
N SER A 56 -7.42 15.15 -2.01
CA SER A 56 -8.77 14.70 -1.68
C SER A 56 -8.77 13.18 -1.52
N PHE A 57 -9.72 12.67 -0.73
CA PHE A 57 -9.79 11.24 -0.42
C PHE A 57 -11.18 10.70 -0.66
N GLU A 58 -11.25 9.58 -1.37
CA GLU A 58 -12.47 8.76 -1.52
C GLU A 58 -12.28 7.46 -0.75
N PHE A 59 -12.86 7.37 0.46
CA PHE A 59 -12.79 6.19 1.30
C PHE A 59 -14.07 5.37 1.23
N VAL A 60 -13.93 4.11 0.84
CA VAL A 60 -15.05 3.19 0.67
C VAL A 60 -15.04 2.16 1.80
N PRO A 61 -16.18 1.91 2.48
CA PRO A 61 -16.27 0.84 3.48
C PRO A 61 -15.77 -0.50 2.93
N TRP A 62 -14.99 -1.22 3.72
CA TRP A 62 -14.29 -2.44 3.31
C TRP A 62 -15.18 -3.45 2.56
N PRO A 63 -16.43 -3.76 3.00
CA PRO A 63 -17.29 -4.71 2.29
C PRO A 63 -17.65 -4.30 0.85
N ASN A 64 -17.58 -3.00 0.54
CA ASN A 64 -17.95 -2.46 -0.78
C ASN A 64 -16.74 -2.00 -1.59
N PHE A 65 -15.55 -2.06 -1.00
CA PHE A 65 -14.34 -1.46 -1.58
C PHE A 65 -13.94 -2.13 -2.90
N ALA A 66 -13.87 -3.45 -2.92
CA ALA A 66 -13.49 -4.19 -4.12
C ALA A 66 -14.44 -3.90 -5.30
N ASP A 67 -15.74 -4.02 -5.07
CA ASP A 67 -16.75 -3.81 -6.12
C ASP A 67 -16.70 -2.37 -6.65
N ARG A 68 -16.60 -1.38 -5.75
CA ARG A 68 -16.56 0.03 -6.12
C ARG A 68 -15.33 0.36 -6.95
N MET A 69 -14.13 -0.07 -6.51
CA MET A 69 -12.87 0.25 -7.19
C MET A 69 -12.69 -0.53 -8.49
N LEU A 70 -13.02 -1.82 -8.52
CA LEU A 70 -12.95 -2.61 -9.74
C LEU A 70 -13.94 -2.12 -10.81
N ASN A 71 -15.14 -1.68 -10.42
CA ASN A 71 -16.08 -1.05 -11.35
C ASN A 71 -15.54 0.27 -11.89
N GLU A 72 -14.89 1.10 -11.07
CA GLU A 72 -14.26 2.35 -11.48
C GLU A 72 -13.16 2.07 -12.53
N LEU A 73 -12.25 1.14 -12.24
CA LEU A 73 -11.17 0.74 -13.16
C LEU A 73 -11.72 0.18 -14.47
N ASN A 74 -12.68 -0.75 -14.42
CA ASN A 74 -13.25 -1.40 -15.59
C ASN A 74 -14.06 -0.46 -16.49
N SER A 75 -14.68 0.57 -15.91
CA SER A 75 -15.43 1.58 -16.67
C SER A 75 -14.53 2.67 -17.27
N GLY A 76 -13.25 2.69 -16.93
CA GLY A 76 -12.35 3.78 -17.31
C GLY A 76 -12.70 5.09 -16.62
N GLY A 77 -13.24 4.99 -15.40
CA GLY A 77 -13.58 6.14 -14.55
C GLY A 77 -12.35 6.99 -14.23
N LYS A 78 -12.60 8.21 -13.78
CA LYS A 78 -11.56 9.20 -13.45
C LYS A 78 -11.73 9.75 -12.04
N LEU A 79 -12.31 8.94 -11.16
CA LEU A 79 -12.52 9.32 -9.77
C LEU A 79 -11.19 9.44 -9.02
N CYS A 80 -10.26 8.53 -9.30
CA CYS A 80 -9.01 8.40 -8.57
C CYS A 80 -7.82 8.76 -9.46
N ASP A 81 -6.98 9.69 -9.02
CA ASP A 81 -5.65 9.90 -9.59
C ASP A 81 -4.65 8.89 -9.03
N LEU A 82 -4.82 8.56 -7.75
CA LEU A 82 -4.05 7.56 -7.02
C LEU A 82 -4.99 6.56 -6.34
N MET A 83 -4.58 5.31 -6.26
CA MET A 83 -5.35 4.27 -5.58
C MET A 83 -4.45 3.35 -4.77
N ILE A 84 -4.81 3.08 -3.52
CA ILE A 84 -4.24 1.97 -2.77
C ILE A 84 -5.16 0.78 -2.96
N GLY A 85 -4.77 -0.10 -3.87
CA GLY A 85 -5.51 -1.30 -4.24
C GLY A 85 -5.06 -2.53 -3.45
N ASP A 86 -5.82 -3.61 -3.59
CA ASP A 86 -5.46 -4.89 -3.02
C ASP A 86 -4.44 -5.61 -3.92
N SER A 87 -3.44 -6.26 -3.31
CA SER A 87 -2.37 -6.96 -4.01
C SER A 87 -2.84 -8.04 -4.99
N GLN A 88 -3.99 -8.64 -4.74
CA GLN A 88 -4.60 -9.64 -5.62
C GLN A 88 -5.10 -9.06 -6.95
N TRP A 89 -5.24 -7.74 -7.07
CA TRP A 89 -5.72 -7.10 -8.30
C TRP A 89 -4.61 -6.76 -9.29
N ILE A 90 -3.34 -6.80 -8.87
CA ILE A 90 -2.22 -6.29 -9.66
C ILE A 90 -2.11 -6.96 -11.03
N GLY A 91 -2.28 -8.28 -11.10
CA GLY A 91 -2.22 -9.01 -12.36
C GLY A 91 -3.30 -8.59 -13.35
N GLY A 92 -4.55 -8.64 -12.93
CA GLY A 92 -5.68 -8.23 -13.77
C GLY A 92 -5.61 -6.76 -14.17
N SER A 93 -5.21 -5.88 -13.25
CA SER A 93 -5.10 -4.46 -13.53
C SER A 93 -3.96 -4.12 -14.48
N ALA A 94 -2.82 -4.81 -14.38
CA ALA A 94 -1.70 -4.65 -15.30
C ALA A 94 -2.05 -5.15 -16.72
N GLU A 95 -2.66 -6.32 -16.83
CA GLU A 95 -3.01 -6.94 -18.12
C GLU A 95 -4.13 -6.20 -18.87
N ASN A 96 -5.08 -5.61 -18.13
CA ASN A 96 -6.16 -4.84 -18.73
C ASN A 96 -5.83 -3.34 -18.90
N GLY A 97 -4.63 -2.91 -18.55
CA GLY A 97 -4.20 -1.52 -18.73
C GLY A 97 -4.84 -0.53 -17.74
N HIS A 98 -5.31 -1.02 -16.59
CA HIS A 98 -5.84 -0.18 -15.53
C HIS A 98 -4.74 0.52 -14.73
N TYR A 99 -3.60 -0.14 -14.57
CA TYR A 99 -2.43 0.40 -13.90
C TYR A 99 -1.38 0.86 -14.91
N VAL A 100 -0.64 1.89 -14.56
CA VAL A 100 0.52 2.37 -15.32
C VAL A 100 1.75 1.58 -14.87
N LYS A 101 2.60 1.18 -15.82
CA LYS A 101 3.90 0.59 -15.49
C LYS A 101 4.83 1.69 -14.96
N LEU A 102 5.41 1.48 -13.78
CA LEU A 102 6.13 2.52 -13.04
C LEU A 102 7.65 2.49 -13.22
N ASN A 103 8.21 1.56 -13.99
CA ASN A 103 9.67 1.43 -14.14
C ASN A 103 10.35 2.74 -14.56
N ASP A 104 9.86 3.39 -15.60
CA ASP A 104 10.47 4.63 -16.12
C ASP A 104 10.36 5.77 -15.09
N PHE A 105 9.27 5.81 -14.33
CA PHE A 105 9.10 6.75 -13.23
C PHE A 105 10.09 6.47 -12.10
N PHE A 106 10.25 5.21 -11.70
CA PHE A 106 11.20 4.84 -10.64
C PHE A 106 12.64 5.18 -11.03
N ASP A 107 13.02 4.92 -12.28
CA ASP A 107 14.34 5.27 -12.78
C ASP A 107 14.56 6.79 -12.79
N ALA A 108 13.56 7.57 -13.20
CA ALA A 108 13.64 9.02 -13.23
C ALA A 108 13.75 9.66 -11.84
N GLU A 109 13.00 9.14 -10.87
CA GLU A 109 12.96 9.64 -9.49
C GLU A 109 14.00 8.98 -8.56
N GLY A 110 14.74 7.99 -9.07
CA GLY A 110 15.75 7.27 -8.28
C GLY A 110 15.18 6.37 -7.20
N ILE A 111 13.93 5.92 -7.36
CA ILE A 111 13.25 5.01 -6.43
C ILE A 111 13.80 3.61 -6.63
N LYS A 112 14.29 3.00 -5.55
CA LYS A 112 14.86 1.65 -5.57
C LYS A 112 13.94 0.67 -4.87
N MET A 113 13.60 -0.40 -5.57
CA MET A 113 12.75 -1.45 -4.98
C MET A 113 13.48 -2.24 -3.89
N ASP A 114 14.80 -2.23 -3.86
CA ASP A 114 15.63 -2.81 -2.79
C ASP A 114 15.46 -2.10 -1.43
N ASP A 115 14.86 -0.92 -1.41
CA ASP A 115 14.53 -0.20 -0.17
C ASP A 115 13.26 -0.77 0.51
N PHE A 116 12.54 -1.67 -0.16
CA PHE A 116 11.34 -2.35 0.33
C PHE A 116 11.61 -3.81 0.67
N ILE A 117 10.74 -4.41 1.47
CA ILE A 117 10.83 -5.84 1.80
C ILE A 117 10.53 -6.68 0.55
N ASP A 118 11.42 -7.59 0.17
CA ASP A 118 11.32 -8.42 -1.05
C ASP A 118 9.95 -9.09 -1.22
N ALA A 119 9.38 -9.61 -0.14
CA ALA A 119 8.07 -10.25 -0.17
C ALA A 119 6.94 -9.28 -0.55
N THR A 120 7.04 -8.00 -0.14
CA THR A 120 6.07 -6.97 -0.51
C THR A 120 6.27 -6.50 -1.95
N VAL A 121 7.52 -6.42 -2.41
CA VAL A 121 7.83 -6.10 -3.81
C VAL A 121 7.23 -7.16 -4.72
N THR A 122 7.56 -8.43 -4.50
CA THR A 122 7.02 -9.54 -5.30
C THR A 122 5.50 -9.66 -5.16
N GLY A 123 4.98 -9.47 -3.96
CA GLY A 123 3.54 -9.58 -3.69
C GLY A 123 2.70 -8.44 -4.26
N TYR A 124 3.19 -7.19 -4.15
CA TYR A 124 2.36 -5.99 -4.30
C TYR A 124 2.78 -5.08 -5.47
N SER A 125 3.95 -5.32 -6.07
CA SER A 125 4.48 -4.44 -7.12
C SER A 125 4.68 -5.13 -8.46
N GLU A 126 5.09 -6.40 -8.47
CA GLU A 126 5.51 -7.11 -9.67
C GLU A 126 4.37 -7.80 -10.43
N TRP A 127 4.38 -7.63 -11.74
CA TRP A 127 3.62 -8.49 -12.64
C TRP A 127 4.29 -8.61 -14.03
N PRO A 128 4.49 -9.86 -14.57
CA PRO A 128 4.32 -11.15 -13.86
C PRO A 128 5.23 -11.26 -12.63
N LYS A 129 4.84 -12.07 -11.65
CA LYS A 129 5.61 -12.27 -10.41
C LYS A 129 7.05 -12.70 -10.69
N ASN A 130 7.97 -12.25 -9.86
CA ASN A 130 9.41 -12.47 -10.00
C ASN A 130 10.00 -11.88 -11.30
N THR A 131 9.44 -10.78 -11.76
CA THR A 131 9.99 -9.99 -12.86
C THR A 131 10.18 -8.56 -12.43
N PRO A 132 11.18 -7.82 -12.97
CA PRO A 132 11.40 -6.42 -12.64
C PRO A 132 10.42 -5.51 -13.40
N ASN A 133 9.14 -5.88 -13.45
CA ASN A 133 8.07 -5.05 -14.01
C ASN A 133 7.16 -4.59 -12.88
N TYR A 134 7.28 -3.32 -12.52
CA TYR A 134 6.61 -2.73 -11.37
C TYR A 134 5.37 -1.94 -11.78
N TRP A 135 4.25 -2.21 -11.11
CA TRP A 135 2.94 -1.63 -11.39
C TRP A 135 2.35 -0.90 -10.18
N ALA A 136 3.00 -1.02 -9.04
CA ALA A 136 2.65 -0.33 -7.82
C ALA A 136 3.87 -0.20 -6.90
N LEU A 137 3.77 0.67 -5.89
CA LEU A 137 4.65 0.70 -4.73
C LEU A 137 3.97 -0.03 -3.57
N PRO A 138 4.71 -0.78 -2.74
CA PRO A 138 4.17 -1.34 -1.51
C PRO A 138 3.79 -0.20 -0.54
N ALA A 139 2.50 0.02 -0.31
CA ALA A 139 2.02 1.04 0.61
C ALA A 139 1.83 0.52 2.04
N PHE A 140 1.51 -0.76 2.17
CA PHE A 140 1.21 -1.40 3.45
C PHE A 140 1.50 -2.90 3.34
N GLY A 141 2.03 -3.50 4.40
CA GLY A 141 2.32 -4.94 4.46
C GLY A 141 1.56 -5.62 5.58
N ASP A 142 0.91 -6.73 5.28
CA ASP A 142 0.21 -7.56 6.25
C ASP A 142 1.07 -8.72 6.74
N VAL A 143 0.89 -9.07 8.00
CA VAL A 143 1.48 -10.26 8.59
C VAL A 143 0.35 -11.18 9.05
N VAL A 144 0.33 -12.40 8.51
CA VAL A 144 -0.56 -13.44 9.02
C VAL A 144 -0.01 -13.97 10.32
N GLY A 145 -0.76 -13.80 11.38
CA GLY A 145 -0.35 -14.19 12.73
C GLY A 145 -1.52 -14.69 13.56
N TRP A 146 -1.18 -15.16 14.75
CA TRP A 146 -2.13 -15.67 15.73
C TRP A 146 -2.24 -14.70 16.88
N THR A 147 -3.47 -14.42 17.28
CA THR A 147 -3.76 -13.83 18.58
C THR A 147 -4.58 -14.80 19.38
N TYR A 148 -4.25 -14.99 20.65
CA TYR A 148 -4.96 -15.89 21.56
C TYR A 148 -5.03 -15.31 22.96
N ARG A 149 -5.99 -15.77 23.73
CA ARG A 149 -6.15 -15.41 25.13
C ARG A 149 -5.15 -16.20 25.97
N LYS A 150 -3.98 -15.59 26.23
CA LYS A 150 -2.91 -16.21 27.01
C LYS A 150 -3.40 -16.62 28.39
N ASP A 151 -4.19 -15.77 29.03
CA ASP A 151 -4.80 -16.01 30.35
C ASP A 151 -5.71 -17.25 30.36
N TRP A 152 -6.38 -17.59 29.26
CA TRP A 152 -7.16 -18.82 29.14
C TRP A 152 -6.28 -20.04 28.92
N PHE A 153 -5.28 -19.90 28.07
CA PHE A 153 -4.34 -20.98 27.77
C PHE A 153 -3.50 -21.40 28.99
N GLU A 154 -3.26 -20.51 29.93
CA GLU A 154 -2.49 -20.77 31.13
C GLU A 154 -3.36 -21.29 32.31
N ARG A 155 -4.68 -21.43 32.16
CA ARG A 155 -5.55 -21.94 33.21
C ARG A 155 -5.36 -23.44 33.44
N PRO A 156 -5.05 -23.86 34.68
CA PRO A 156 -4.82 -25.27 34.97
C PRO A 156 -5.99 -26.20 34.62
N GLU A 157 -7.23 -25.75 34.82
CA GLU A 157 -8.43 -26.51 34.49
C GLU A 157 -8.58 -26.71 32.98
N LEU A 158 -8.34 -25.66 32.17
CA LEU A 158 -8.42 -25.75 30.70
C LEU A 158 -7.29 -26.60 30.14
N GLN A 159 -6.09 -26.49 30.69
CA GLN A 159 -4.95 -27.34 30.39
C GLN A 159 -5.25 -28.82 30.63
N ALA A 160 -5.83 -29.15 31.80
CA ALA A 160 -6.16 -30.51 32.14
C ALA A 160 -7.23 -31.11 31.21
N GLU A 161 -8.32 -30.38 30.96
CA GLU A 161 -9.40 -30.79 30.07
C GLU A 161 -8.93 -30.98 28.64
N PHE A 162 -8.12 -30.03 28.14
CA PHE A 162 -7.58 -30.11 26.78
C PHE A 162 -6.68 -31.32 26.63
N LYS A 163 -5.79 -31.55 27.61
CA LYS A 163 -4.89 -32.70 27.62
C LYS A 163 -5.61 -34.02 27.68
N GLU A 164 -6.68 -34.12 28.47
CA GLU A 164 -7.54 -35.30 28.54
C GLU A 164 -8.19 -35.61 27.20
N LYS A 165 -8.69 -34.55 26.49
CA LYS A 165 -9.44 -34.70 25.25
C LYS A 165 -8.52 -34.95 24.03
N TYR A 166 -7.37 -34.27 23.95
CA TYR A 166 -6.51 -34.25 22.77
C TYR A 166 -5.14 -34.89 22.99
N GLY A 167 -4.82 -35.35 24.21
CA GLY A 167 -3.57 -36.06 24.50
C GLY A 167 -2.30 -35.21 24.50
N ARG A 168 -2.43 -33.89 24.48
CA ARG A 168 -1.32 -32.92 24.46
C ARG A 168 -1.67 -31.67 25.26
N ASP A 169 -0.66 -30.89 25.62
CA ASP A 169 -0.87 -29.63 26.34
C ASP A 169 -1.53 -28.58 25.44
N LEU A 170 -2.38 -27.74 26.01
CA LEU A 170 -2.95 -26.57 25.35
C LEU A 170 -1.85 -25.52 25.18
N GLY A 171 -1.51 -25.18 23.95
CA GLY A 171 -0.44 -24.24 23.62
C GLY A 171 -0.61 -23.64 22.22
N VAL A 172 0.36 -22.82 21.82
CA VAL A 172 0.35 -22.24 20.46
C VAL A 172 0.45 -23.38 19.42
N PRO A 173 -0.49 -23.46 18.46
CA PRO A 173 -0.49 -24.55 17.49
C PRO A 173 0.69 -24.44 16.53
N ALA A 174 1.35 -25.56 16.25
CA ALA A 174 2.39 -25.68 15.23
C ALA A 174 1.84 -26.13 13.87
N THR A 175 0.63 -26.68 13.85
CA THR A 175 -0.03 -27.18 12.64
C THR A 175 -1.49 -26.75 12.58
N PHE A 176 -2.08 -26.78 11.37
CA PHE A 176 -3.52 -26.53 11.20
C PHE A 176 -4.40 -27.59 11.90
N ALA A 177 -3.91 -28.83 12.05
CA ALA A 177 -4.63 -29.86 12.80
C ALA A 177 -4.71 -29.47 14.30
N GLU A 178 -3.60 -29.05 14.89
CA GLU A 178 -3.60 -28.56 16.27
C GLU A 178 -4.45 -27.32 16.46
N LEU A 179 -4.45 -26.42 15.48
CA LEU A 179 -5.33 -25.25 15.50
C LEU A 179 -6.80 -25.65 15.51
N LYS A 180 -7.18 -26.62 14.68
CA LYS A 180 -8.55 -27.13 14.62
C LYS A 180 -8.98 -27.69 15.97
N ASP A 181 -8.12 -28.50 16.64
CA ASP A 181 -8.40 -29.05 17.95
C ASP A 181 -8.65 -27.92 18.99
N ILE A 182 -7.82 -26.86 18.93
CA ILE A 182 -7.98 -25.70 19.82
C ILE A 182 -9.28 -24.96 19.51
N ALA A 183 -9.59 -24.74 18.25
CA ALA A 183 -10.83 -24.09 17.84
C ALA A 183 -12.07 -24.88 18.30
N GLU A 184 -12.07 -26.21 18.10
CA GLU A 184 -13.15 -27.09 18.56
C GLU A 184 -13.26 -27.16 20.10
N PHE A 185 -12.13 -27.01 20.80
CA PHE A 185 -12.13 -26.97 22.27
C PHE A 185 -12.79 -25.72 22.83
N PHE A 186 -12.56 -24.58 22.19
CA PHE A 186 -13.11 -23.29 22.63
C PHE A 186 -14.45 -22.93 21.96
N GLN A 187 -14.87 -23.65 20.93
CA GLN A 187 -16.12 -23.37 20.24
C GLN A 187 -17.30 -23.39 21.20
N GLU A 188 -18.08 -22.31 21.23
CA GLU A 188 -19.29 -22.17 22.07
C GLU A 188 -19.05 -22.37 23.58
N ARG A 189 -17.79 -22.27 24.02
CA ARG A 189 -17.45 -22.41 25.43
C ARG A 189 -17.59 -21.06 26.14
N GLU A 190 -18.44 -21.04 27.13
CA GLU A 190 -18.58 -19.90 28.03
C GLU A 190 -17.42 -19.89 29.05
N ILE A 191 -16.65 -18.80 29.11
CA ILE A 191 -15.56 -18.61 30.06
C ILE A 191 -15.69 -17.20 30.63
N ASP A 192 -15.88 -17.10 31.96
CA ASP A 192 -16.07 -15.83 32.68
C ASP A 192 -17.24 -14.97 32.15
N GLY A 193 -18.28 -15.60 31.61
CA GLY A 193 -19.45 -14.91 31.04
C GLY A 193 -19.24 -14.31 29.64
N ASN A 194 -18.19 -14.76 28.95
CA ASN A 194 -17.91 -14.43 27.54
C ASN A 194 -17.90 -15.68 26.68
#